data_148b166fd9afd5fcbcc1b9ddba128a59
#
_entry.id   148b166fd9afd5fcbcc1b9ddba128a59
#
_cell.length_a   1.000
_cell.length_b   1.000
_cell.length_c   1.000
_cell.angle_alpha   90.00
_cell.angle_beta   90.00
_cell.angle_gamma   90.00
#
_symmetry.space_group_name_H-M   'P 1'
#
loop_
_entity.id
_entity.type
_entity.pdbx_description
1 polymer ?
#
loop_
_entity_poly.entity_id
_entity_poly.type
_entity_poly.pdbx_seq_one_letter_code
_entity_poly.pdbx_strand_id
1 'polypeptide(L)'
;MAAKTPVDDYEPIPPILRDLRESAGLTQRALAASLGKPQSWVHNCECGDRRVDLAEFVSWARACGRSPRAALERYLRMLGSSGVRGGE
;
A
#
# COMPACT_ATOMS: atom_id res chain seq x y z
N MET A 1 -23.26 12.65 -3.45
CA MET A 1 -22.90 12.81 -3.33
C MET A 1 -22.10 12.54 -3.44
N ALA A 2 -21.83 12.62 -3.51
CA ALA A 2 -21.10 12.56 -3.50
C ALA A 2 -20.27 12.47 -3.34
N ALA A 3 -20.19 12.82 -3.43
CA ALA A 3 -19.42 12.90 -3.29
C ALA A 3 -18.49 12.52 -2.88
N LYS A 4 -18.24 12.08 -2.62
CA LYS A 4 -17.42 11.81 -2.16
C LYS A 4 -16.52 11.34 -2.76
N THR A 5 -15.91 11.65 -2.70
CA THR A 5 -15.05 11.45 -3.26
C THR A 5 -14.40 10.39 -3.14
N PRO A 6 -14.43 9.88 -3.61
CA PRO A 6 -14.04 8.69 -3.67
C PRO A 6 -12.67 8.38 -3.71
N VAL A 7 -12.00 9.11 -3.95
CA VAL A 7 -10.74 8.89 -3.91
C VAL A 7 -10.23 8.19 -2.86
N ASP A 8 -10.94 8.10 -1.93
CA ASP A 8 -10.47 7.70 -0.75
C ASP A 8 -10.29 6.26 -0.58
N ASP A 9 -10.71 5.43 -1.49
CA ASP A 9 -10.45 4.02 -1.45
C ASP A 9 -8.96 3.72 -1.58
N TYR A 10 -8.19 4.61 -2.19
CA TYR A 10 -6.75 4.42 -2.28
C TYR A 10 -6.02 4.94 -1.04
N GLU A 11 -6.65 5.79 -0.28
CA GLU A 11 -6.01 6.49 0.83
C GLU A 11 -5.29 5.58 1.82
N PRO A 12 -5.79 4.39 2.14
CA PRO A 12 -5.07 3.51 3.06
C PRO A 12 -3.81 2.88 2.49
N ILE A 13 -3.63 2.89 1.18
CA ILE A 13 -2.53 2.15 0.55
C ILE A 13 -1.15 2.71 0.91
N PRO A 14 -0.87 4.01 0.77
CA PRO A 14 0.48 4.50 1.07
C PRO A 14 0.93 4.19 2.51
N PRO A 15 0.10 4.36 3.54
CA PRO A 15 0.52 3.99 4.89
C PRO A 15 0.79 2.49 5.03
N ILE A 16 0.01 1.64 4.36
CA ILE A 16 0.24 0.19 4.41
C ILE A 16 1.59 -0.13 3.78
N LEU A 17 1.91 0.47 2.64
CA LEU A 17 3.19 0.24 1.98
C LEU A 17 4.35 0.61 2.90
N ARG A 18 4.25 1.75 3.54
CA ARG A 18 5.31 2.19 4.46
C ARG A 18 5.42 1.23 5.64
N ASP A 19 4.31 0.82 6.21
CA ASP A 19 4.32 -0.11 7.34
C ASP A 19 4.95 -1.44 6.98
N LEU A 20 4.65 -1.96 5.79
CA LEU A 20 5.25 -3.22 5.35
C LEU A 20 6.76 -3.08 5.32
N ARG A 21 7.24 -1.97 4.79
CA ARG A 21 8.67 -1.73 4.68
C ARG A 21 9.32 -1.55 6.05
N GLU A 22 8.73 -0.69 6.88
CA GLU A 22 9.32 -0.38 8.18
C GLU A 22 9.31 -1.58 9.12
N SER A 23 8.24 -2.34 9.11
CA SER A 23 8.17 -3.52 9.95
C SER A 23 9.13 -4.61 9.50
N ALA A 24 9.59 -4.55 8.26
CA ALA A 24 10.60 -5.47 7.77
C ALA A 24 12.02 -4.97 8.05
N GLY A 25 12.15 -3.77 8.61
CA GLY A 25 13.46 -3.19 8.91
C GLY A 25 14.19 -2.68 7.68
N LEU A 26 13.47 -2.40 6.60
CA LEU A 26 14.10 -1.99 5.35
C LEU A 26 14.06 -0.48 5.16
N THR A 27 15.13 0.07 4.61
CA THR A 27 15.12 1.46 4.16
C THR A 27 14.42 1.54 2.81
N GLN A 28 14.04 2.73 2.41
CA GLN A 28 13.48 2.91 1.07
C GLN A 28 14.47 2.46 -0.02
N ARG A 29 15.74 2.75 0.21
CA ARG A 29 16.80 2.37 -0.74
C ARG A 29 16.91 0.86 -0.87
N ALA A 30 16.89 0.16 0.26
CA ALA A 30 17.01 -1.31 0.25
C ALA A 30 15.79 -1.94 -0.45
N LEU A 31 14.61 -1.45 -0.17
CA LEU A 31 13.41 -1.97 -0.81
C LEU A 31 13.45 -1.69 -2.32
N ALA A 32 13.87 -0.48 -2.69
CA ALA A 32 13.96 -0.12 -4.10
C ALA A 32 14.89 -1.07 -4.84
N ALA A 33 16.03 -1.39 -4.23
CA ALA A 33 16.98 -2.34 -4.84
C ALA A 33 16.32 -3.69 -5.06
N SER A 34 15.57 -4.18 -4.08
CA SER A 34 14.88 -5.46 -4.20
C SER A 34 13.82 -5.44 -5.30
N LEU A 35 13.21 -4.30 -5.52
CA LEU A 35 12.16 -4.18 -6.53
C LEU A 35 12.69 -3.80 -7.91
N GLY A 36 13.99 -3.53 -8.02
CA GLY A 36 14.57 -3.08 -9.28
C GLY A 36 14.09 -1.71 -9.69
N LYS A 37 13.85 -0.83 -8.70
CA LYS A 37 13.33 0.51 -8.94
C LYS A 37 14.25 1.55 -8.32
N PRO A 38 14.18 2.80 -8.77
CA PRO A 38 14.90 3.88 -8.08
C PRO A 38 14.29 4.15 -6.71
N GLN A 39 15.09 4.66 -5.78
CA GLN A 39 14.57 5.01 -4.46
C GLN A 39 13.41 6.01 -4.55
N SER A 40 13.48 6.95 -5.49
CA SER A 40 12.43 7.94 -5.64
C SER A 40 11.07 7.30 -5.96
N TRP A 41 11.09 6.18 -6.68
CA TRP A 41 9.85 5.46 -6.96
C TRP A 41 9.19 4.96 -5.67
N VAL A 42 9.99 4.37 -4.76
CA VAL A 42 9.48 3.89 -3.47
C VAL A 42 8.97 5.08 -2.65
N HIS A 43 9.75 6.14 -2.61
CA HIS A 43 9.36 7.33 -1.86
C HIS A 43 8.03 7.89 -2.37
N ASN A 44 7.87 8.00 -3.67
CA ASN A 44 6.65 8.55 -4.26
C ASN A 44 5.44 7.66 -4.01
N CYS A 45 5.63 6.34 -3.98
CA CYS A 45 4.55 5.42 -3.65
C CYS A 45 4.11 5.61 -2.19
N GLU A 46 5.06 5.80 -1.30
CA GLU A 46 4.74 5.98 0.13
C GLU A 46 4.12 7.34 0.42
N CYS A 47 4.41 8.33 -0.39
CA CYS A 47 3.81 9.64 -0.23
C CYS A 47 2.45 9.76 -0.90
N GLY A 48 2.06 8.77 -1.68
CA GLY A 48 0.80 8.83 -2.41
C GLY A 48 0.89 9.56 -3.73
N ASP A 49 2.09 10.01 -4.12
CA ASP A 49 2.26 10.71 -5.40
C ASP A 49 2.18 9.76 -6.57
N ARG A 50 2.45 8.51 -6.36
CA ARG A 50 2.36 7.49 -7.37
C ARG A 50 1.54 6.32 -6.85
N ARG A 51 0.58 5.87 -7.62
CA ARG A 51 -0.23 4.71 -7.22
C ARG A 51 0.48 3.44 -7.62
N VAL A 52 0.26 2.37 -6.85
CA VAL A 52 0.76 1.05 -7.20
C VAL A 52 -0.39 0.25 -7.81
N ASP A 53 -0.08 -0.57 -8.79
CA ASP A 53 -1.07 -1.51 -9.30
C ASP A 53 -1.02 -2.78 -8.43
N LEU A 54 -1.91 -3.72 -8.72
CA LEU A 54 -2.01 -4.93 -7.91
C LEU A 54 -0.72 -5.74 -7.95
N ALA A 55 -0.11 -5.87 -9.11
CA ALA A 55 1.13 -6.64 -9.22
C ALA A 55 2.24 -5.99 -8.43
N GLU A 56 2.30 -4.66 -8.45
CA GLU A 56 3.30 -3.91 -7.68
C GLU A 56 3.07 -4.07 -6.19
N PHE A 57 1.81 -4.06 -5.77
CA PHE A 57 1.47 -4.25 -4.35
C PHE A 57 1.94 -5.62 -3.86
N VAL A 58 1.69 -6.65 -4.65
CA VAL A 58 2.12 -8.01 -4.31
C VAL A 58 3.64 -8.10 -4.24
N SER A 59 4.34 -7.51 -5.21
CA SER A 59 5.80 -7.51 -5.22
C SER A 59 6.37 -6.78 -4.01
N TRP A 60 5.74 -5.68 -3.63
CA TRP A 60 6.16 -4.90 -2.47
C TRP A 60 6.07 -5.75 -1.20
N ALA A 61 4.92 -6.39 -0.99
CA ALA A 61 4.73 -7.21 0.21
C ALA A 61 5.75 -8.35 0.24
N ARG A 62 5.97 -9.00 -0.88
CA ARG A 62 6.93 -10.10 -0.95
C ARG A 62 8.36 -9.64 -0.69
N ALA A 63 8.74 -8.49 -1.22
CA ALA A 63 10.08 -7.95 -0.98
C ALA A 63 10.30 -7.63 0.49
N CYS A 64 9.22 -7.34 1.20
CA CYS A 64 9.27 -7.07 2.64
C CYS A 64 9.15 -8.34 3.47
N GLY A 65 9.08 -9.51 2.82
CA GLY A 65 8.93 -10.78 3.54
C GLY A 65 7.58 -10.94 4.18
N ARG A 66 6.56 -10.25 3.64
CA ARG A 66 5.22 -10.29 4.21
C ARG A 66 4.27 -10.97 3.25
N SER A 67 3.19 -11.50 3.80
CA SER A 67 2.15 -12.13 3.01
C SER A 67 1.36 -11.09 2.25
N PRO A 68 1.32 -11.15 0.90
CA PRO A 68 0.47 -10.24 0.15
C PRO A 68 -1.01 -10.39 0.51
N ARG A 69 -1.42 -11.61 0.82
CA ARG A 69 -2.80 -11.87 1.21
C ARG A 69 -3.14 -11.15 2.52
N ALA A 70 -2.25 -11.22 3.51
CA ALA A 70 -2.50 -10.54 4.78
C ALA A 70 -2.51 -9.03 4.60
N ALA A 71 -1.63 -8.51 3.74
CA ALA A 71 -1.60 -7.07 3.47
C ALA A 71 -2.89 -6.63 2.78
N LEU A 72 -3.39 -7.42 1.85
CA LEU A 72 -4.65 -7.12 1.18
C LEU A 72 -5.81 -7.17 2.17
N GLU A 73 -5.83 -8.15 3.06
CA GLU A 73 -6.88 -8.24 4.06
C GLU A 73 -6.89 -7.02 4.97
N ARG A 74 -5.71 -6.55 5.32
CA ARG A 74 -5.61 -5.33 6.12
C ARG A 74 -6.24 -4.15 5.38
N TYR A 75 -5.94 -4.02 4.10
CA TYR A 75 -6.52 -2.97 3.29
C TYR A 75 -8.05 -3.08 3.26
N LEU A 76 -8.55 -4.29 3.04
CA LEU A 76 -9.99 -4.50 2.99
C LEU A 76 -10.65 -4.15 4.32
N ARG A 77 -10.01 -4.46 5.44
CA ARG A 77 -10.54 -4.10 6.75
C ARG A 77 -10.59 -2.59 6.93
N MET A 78 -9.57 -1.90 6.43
CA MET A 78 -9.56 -0.44 6.55
C MET A 78 -10.66 0.19 5.71
N LEU A 79 -10.98 -0.37 4.56
CA LEU A 79 -12.10 0.09 3.77
C LEU A 79 -13.42 -0.18 4.49
N GLY A 80 -13.55 -1.35 5.07
CA GLY A 80 -14.75 -1.71 5.81
C GLY A 80 -14.98 -0.84 7.00
N SER A 81 -13.93 -0.46 7.69
CA SER A 81 -14.11 0.37 8.86
C SER A 81 -14.52 1.77 8.50
N SER A 82 -14.26 2.21 7.30
CA SER A 82 -14.73 3.47 6.89
C SER A 82 -16.15 3.45 6.52
N GLY A 83 -16.68 2.42 6.54
CA GLY A 83 -17.93 2.33 6.30
C GLY A 83 -18.68 1.87 5.43
N VAL A 84 -19.05 1.64 5.24
CA VAL A 84 -19.65 1.32 4.52
C VAL A 84 -20.31 0.35 4.31
N ARG A 85 -20.48 0.06 4.30
CA ARG A 85 -20.99 -0.62 4.05
C ARG A 85 -21.59 -1.28 3.84
N GLY A 86 -21.57 -1.38 3.91
CA GLY A 86 -22.07 -1.93 3.79
C GLY A 86 -22.63 -2.62 3.30
N GLY A 87 -22.67 -2.76 3.16
CA GLY A 87 -23.23 -3.37 2.89
C GLY A 87 -23.76 -3.87 2.47
N GLU A 88 -23.72 -3.67 2.47
CA GLU A 88 -24.13 -3.94 2.28
C GLU A 88 -24.33 -4.35 2.14
#